data_1d26a2ecc69a8131a58e35923574bdbe
#
_entry.id   1d26a2ecc69a8131a58e35923574bdbe
#
_cell.length_a   1.000
_cell.length_b   1.000
_cell.length_c   1.000
_cell.angle_alpha   90.00
_cell.angle_beta   90.00
_cell.angle_gamma   90.00
#
_symmetry.space_group_name_H-M   'P 1'
#
loop_
_entity.id
_entity.type
_entity.pdbx_description
1 polymer ?
#
loop_
_entity_poly.entity_id
_entity_poly.type
_entity_poly.pdbx_seq_one_letter_code
_entity_poly.pdbx_strand_id
1 'polypeptide(L)'
;RNRFTDEQIIGILKEHEAGTPVSELCRKHGVSDASIYKWKAKFGGMEVSEAKRLKTLEDENTKLKRLLADAMLDNAALKDLFGKEVVTPAAKRKVVAHLMSHHEMSERRACKAIGFCRMTVRYETRRDDDHELRERMKALAHERRRFGYRRIHVLLRREGHLVNHKRLFRLYREEKLTVRKRGGRKRAIGTRAPMLVPMVANDRWSLDFVSDQFTDGRRLRILTVVDDCTRECLALVADTSLSGLRVARELDRIIEERGKPRMIVSDNGSEFTSNAILQWADRTKVDWHYIAPGKPIQNAFIESFNGRLRDEFLNETLFSSLAHARSALSNWRSDYNDQRPHSGLGWLTPAEFAQTLNPRRDAVLRSRNGSAPQPAATEPTTATKNRWSELKTG
;
A
#
# COMPACT_ATOMS: atom_id res chain seq x y z
N ARG A 1 -21.28 -8.15 -62.78
CA ARG A 1 -20.29 -7.56 -63.74
C ARG A 1 -21.09 -6.92 -64.86
N ASN A 2 -20.81 -5.68 -65.16
CA ASN A 2 -21.44 -5.00 -66.34
C ASN A 2 -20.91 -5.69 -67.59
N ARG A 3 -21.82 -6.01 -68.52
CA ARG A 3 -21.52 -6.69 -69.77
C ARG A 3 -20.67 -5.84 -70.72
N PHE A 4 -20.76 -4.49 -70.59
CA PHE A 4 -20.06 -3.53 -71.43
C PHE A 4 -19.21 -2.58 -70.54
N THR A 5 -18.05 -2.21 -71.04
CA THR A 5 -17.22 -1.17 -70.41
C THR A 5 -17.76 0.20 -70.77
N ASP A 6 -17.45 1.23 -69.94
CA ASP A 6 -17.89 2.62 -70.18
C ASP A 6 -17.43 3.13 -71.57
N GLU A 7 -16.25 2.67 -72.04
CA GLU A 7 -15.71 2.98 -73.38
C GLU A 7 -16.55 2.35 -74.48
N GLN A 8 -16.99 1.13 -74.32
CA GLN A 8 -17.86 0.43 -75.28
C GLN A 8 -19.24 1.09 -75.34
N ILE A 9 -19.77 1.50 -74.18
CA ILE A 9 -21.07 2.21 -74.10
C ILE A 9 -21.00 3.52 -74.84
N ILE A 10 -19.94 4.34 -74.63
CA ILE A 10 -19.74 5.60 -75.33
C ILE A 10 -19.57 5.38 -76.86
N GLY A 11 -18.84 4.32 -77.24
CA GLY A 11 -18.71 3.96 -78.65
C GLY A 11 -20.07 3.68 -79.28
N ILE A 12 -20.94 2.93 -78.63
CA ILE A 12 -22.33 2.65 -79.11
C ILE A 12 -23.16 3.90 -79.17
N LEU A 13 -23.04 4.83 -78.20
CA LEU A 13 -23.75 6.10 -78.20
C LEU A 13 -23.27 7.02 -79.35
N LYS A 14 -21.99 7.03 -79.67
CA LYS A 14 -21.44 7.79 -80.82
C LYS A 14 -21.94 7.27 -82.17
N GLU A 15 -22.11 5.93 -82.29
CA GLU A 15 -22.78 5.39 -83.52
C GLU A 15 -24.23 5.87 -83.63
N HIS A 16 -24.93 6.01 -82.49
CA HIS A 16 -26.27 6.59 -82.48
C HIS A 16 -26.28 8.10 -82.92
N GLU A 17 -25.34 8.86 -82.37
CA GLU A 17 -25.19 10.32 -82.75
C GLU A 17 -24.78 10.51 -84.19
N ALA A 18 -24.08 9.52 -84.81
CA ALA A 18 -23.76 9.50 -86.24
C ALA A 18 -24.93 9.14 -87.13
N GLY A 19 -26.15 8.92 -86.57
CA GLY A 19 -27.37 8.69 -87.33
C GLY A 19 -27.89 7.25 -87.33
N THR A 20 -27.25 6.31 -86.66
CA THR A 20 -27.73 4.91 -86.63
C THR A 20 -28.97 4.77 -85.74
N PRO A 21 -30.08 4.19 -86.25
CA PRO A 21 -31.31 4.05 -85.44
C PRO A 21 -31.13 3.09 -84.28
N VAL A 22 -31.79 3.37 -83.10
CA VAL A 22 -31.70 2.59 -81.84
C VAL A 22 -32.01 1.14 -82.11
N SER A 23 -32.99 0.81 -82.95
CA SER A 23 -33.36 -0.59 -83.23
C SER A 23 -32.24 -1.39 -83.89
N GLU A 24 -31.42 -0.74 -84.72
CA GLU A 24 -30.26 -1.41 -85.37
C GLU A 24 -29.10 -1.62 -84.38
N LEU A 25 -28.84 -0.64 -83.49
CA LEU A 25 -27.85 -0.74 -82.43
C LEU A 25 -28.20 -1.88 -81.43
N CYS A 26 -29.50 -2.03 -81.13
CA CYS A 26 -29.96 -3.12 -80.27
C CYS A 26 -29.71 -4.48 -80.89
N ARG A 27 -29.89 -4.66 -82.18
CA ARG A 27 -29.56 -5.91 -82.89
C ARG A 27 -28.06 -6.14 -82.96
N LYS A 28 -27.28 -5.12 -83.30
CA LYS A 28 -25.82 -5.19 -83.46
C LYS A 28 -25.10 -5.56 -82.16
N HIS A 29 -25.49 -4.92 -81.06
CA HIS A 29 -24.79 -5.09 -79.75
C HIS A 29 -25.54 -5.99 -78.75
N GLY A 30 -26.72 -6.51 -79.13
CA GLY A 30 -27.50 -7.41 -78.25
C GLY A 30 -27.98 -6.75 -76.96
N VAL A 31 -28.39 -5.48 -76.98
CA VAL A 31 -28.86 -4.67 -75.87
C VAL A 31 -30.31 -4.26 -76.06
N SER A 32 -31.04 -3.97 -74.98
CA SER A 32 -32.40 -3.49 -75.05
C SER A 32 -32.44 -1.97 -75.25
N ASP A 33 -33.51 -1.49 -75.89
CA ASP A 33 -33.75 -0.05 -76.07
C ASP A 33 -33.67 0.71 -74.76
N ALA A 34 -34.26 0.17 -73.70
CA ALA A 34 -34.22 0.76 -72.39
C ALA A 34 -32.77 0.93 -71.84
N SER A 35 -31.85 0.03 -72.23
CA SER A 35 -30.44 0.13 -71.88
C SER A 35 -29.75 1.29 -72.59
N ILE A 36 -30.03 1.46 -73.90
CA ILE A 36 -29.46 2.57 -74.69
C ILE A 36 -29.94 3.93 -74.16
N TYR A 37 -31.22 4.08 -73.82
CA TYR A 37 -31.73 5.31 -73.22
C TYR A 37 -31.14 5.58 -71.83
N LYS A 38 -30.96 4.57 -71.03
CA LYS A 38 -30.24 4.73 -69.73
C LYS A 38 -28.79 5.15 -69.92
N TRP A 39 -28.10 4.57 -70.90
CA TRP A 39 -26.75 4.97 -71.26
C TRP A 39 -26.68 6.36 -71.80
N LYS A 40 -27.64 6.76 -72.67
CA LYS A 40 -27.75 8.10 -73.20
C LYS A 40 -27.99 9.14 -72.08
N ALA A 41 -28.82 8.84 -71.08
CA ALA A 41 -29.05 9.69 -69.92
C ALA A 41 -27.79 9.88 -69.04
N LYS A 42 -26.92 8.85 -69.00
CA LYS A 42 -25.70 8.86 -68.15
C LYS A 42 -24.46 9.36 -68.89
N PHE A 43 -24.31 9.04 -70.15
CA PHE A 43 -23.09 9.27 -70.92
C PHE A 43 -23.30 10.03 -72.23
N GLY A 44 -24.54 10.47 -72.56
CA GLY A 44 -24.83 11.20 -73.79
C GLY A 44 -24.05 12.52 -73.90
N GLY A 45 -23.36 12.70 -75.01
CA GLY A 45 -22.52 13.84 -75.22
C GLY A 45 -21.15 13.86 -74.53
N MET A 46 -20.82 12.78 -73.80
CA MET A 46 -19.53 12.67 -73.10
C MET A 46 -18.45 11.98 -73.94
N GLU A 47 -17.22 12.46 -73.81
CA GLU A 47 -16.06 11.76 -74.32
C GLU A 47 -15.59 10.66 -73.35
N VAL A 48 -14.83 9.68 -73.88
CA VAL A 48 -14.28 8.60 -73.09
C VAL A 48 -13.40 9.09 -71.93
N SER A 49 -12.68 10.20 -72.17
CA SER A 49 -11.86 10.89 -71.16
C SER A 49 -12.71 11.46 -70.01
N GLU A 50 -13.87 12.05 -70.31
CA GLU A 50 -14.79 12.62 -69.34
C GLU A 50 -15.51 11.53 -68.53
N ALA A 51 -15.90 10.41 -69.15
CA ALA A 51 -16.48 9.31 -68.45
C ALA A 51 -15.48 8.64 -67.47
N LYS A 52 -14.22 8.54 -67.85
CA LYS A 52 -13.14 8.09 -66.93
C LYS A 52 -12.98 9.05 -65.76
N ARG A 53 -12.98 10.35 -66.01
CA ARG A 53 -12.88 11.39 -64.97
C ARG A 53 -14.11 11.36 -64.06
N LEU A 54 -15.32 11.19 -64.60
CA LEU A 54 -16.54 11.09 -63.79
C LEU A 54 -16.45 9.89 -62.82
N LYS A 55 -16.00 8.73 -63.29
CA LYS A 55 -15.83 7.53 -62.48
C LYS A 55 -14.80 7.74 -61.34
N THR A 56 -13.65 8.35 -61.68
CA THR A 56 -12.64 8.68 -60.64
C THR A 56 -13.20 9.59 -59.58
N LEU A 57 -13.98 10.64 -59.98
CA LEU A 57 -14.63 11.55 -59.05
C LEU A 57 -15.72 10.88 -58.21
N GLU A 58 -16.51 9.93 -58.77
CA GLU A 58 -17.48 9.15 -58.03
C GLU A 58 -16.81 8.25 -56.98
N ASP A 59 -15.70 7.59 -57.34
CA ASP A 59 -14.89 6.77 -56.44
C ASP A 59 -14.26 7.60 -55.34
N GLU A 60 -13.69 8.77 -55.67
CA GLU A 60 -13.15 9.71 -54.69
C GLU A 60 -14.24 10.25 -53.75
N ASN A 61 -15.39 10.61 -54.25
CA ASN A 61 -16.53 11.10 -53.47
C ASN A 61 -17.01 10.00 -52.48
N THR A 62 -17.09 8.75 -52.95
CA THR A 62 -17.47 7.63 -52.14
C THR A 62 -16.42 7.40 -51.00
N LYS A 63 -15.14 7.50 -51.34
CA LYS A 63 -14.04 7.42 -50.39
C LYS A 63 -14.07 8.56 -49.38
N LEU A 64 -14.28 9.80 -49.84
CA LEU A 64 -14.37 10.97 -48.96
C LEU A 64 -15.58 10.91 -48.05
N LYS A 65 -16.75 10.46 -48.49
CA LYS A 65 -17.94 10.27 -47.66
C LYS A 65 -17.68 9.25 -46.55
N ARG A 66 -16.99 8.12 -46.84
CA ARG A 66 -16.60 7.16 -45.84
C ARG A 66 -15.64 7.75 -44.81
N LEU A 67 -14.59 8.44 -45.26
CA LEU A 67 -13.64 9.09 -44.38
C LEU A 67 -14.28 10.14 -43.47
N LEU A 68 -15.24 10.94 -44.04
CA LEU A 68 -15.99 11.93 -43.28
C LEU A 68 -16.85 11.27 -42.19
N ALA A 69 -17.61 10.22 -42.55
CA ALA A 69 -18.43 9.49 -41.59
C ALA A 69 -17.57 8.89 -40.46
N ASP A 70 -16.40 8.32 -40.81
CA ASP A 70 -15.45 7.81 -39.86
C ASP A 70 -14.89 8.89 -38.93
N ALA A 71 -14.50 10.04 -39.50
CA ALA A 71 -13.99 11.17 -38.72
C ALA A 71 -15.05 11.77 -37.78
N MET A 72 -16.30 11.86 -38.23
CA MET A 72 -17.42 12.36 -37.41
C MET A 72 -17.70 11.40 -36.22
N LEU A 73 -17.65 10.09 -36.43
CA LEU A 73 -17.85 9.10 -35.39
C LEU A 73 -16.70 9.17 -34.37
N ASP A 74 -15.45 9.21 -34.83
CA ASP A 74 -14.28 9.35 -33.97
C ASP A 74 -14.32 10.66 -33.15
N ASN A 75 -14.75 11.76 -33.75
CA ASN A 75 -14.90 13.05 -33.09
C ASN A 75 -16.01 13.02 -32.01
N ALA A 76 -17.15 12.39 -32.28
CA ALA A 76 -18.23 12.21 -31.31
C ALA A 76 -17.74 11.35 -30.11
N ALA A 77 -17.04 10.25 -30.40
CA ALA A 77 -16.46 9.37 -29.40
C ALA A 77 -15.41 10.09 -28.51
N LEU A 78 -14.54 10.90 -29.11
CA LEU A 78 -13.54 11.69 -28.38
C LEU A 78 -14.18 12.80 -27.55
N LYS A 79 -15.23 13.46 -28.03
CA LYS A 79 -15.98 14.47 -27.27
C LYS A 79 -16.64 13.87 -26.01
N ASP A 80 -17.19 12.67 -26.10
CA ASP A 80 -17.77 11.97 -24.96
C ASP A 80 -16.72 11.59 -23.88
N LEU A 81 -15.46 11.50 -24.27
CA LEU A 81 -14.34 11.27 -23.36
C LEU A 81 -13.75 12.56 -22.76
N PHE A 82 -14.21 13.72 -23.17
CA PHE A 82 -13.72 15.02 -22.69
C PHE A 82 -14.00 15.14 -21.17
N GLY A 83 -12.97 15.43 -20.40
CA GLY A 83 -13.07 15.52 -18.93
C GLY A 83 -12.87 14.20 -18.14
N LYS A 84 -12.71 13.06 -18.79
CA LYS A 84 -12.37 11.79 -18.13
C LYS A 84 -10.85 11.61 -18.10
N GLU A 85 -10.29 11.39 -16.90
CA GLU A 85 -8.86 11.05 -16.76
C GLU A 85 -8.58 9.65 -17.32
N VAL A 86 -8.07 9.55 -18.54
CA VAL A 86 -7.77 8.30 -19.27
C VAL A 86 -6.27 7.98 -19.23
N VAL A 87 -5.66 8.03 -18.04
CA VAL A 87 -4.20 7.86 -17.90
C VAL A 87 -3.83 6.39 -17.66
N THR A 88 -4.58 5.66 -16.83
CA THR A 88 -4.22 4.29 -16.44
C THR A 88 -4.69 3.24 -17.44
N PRO A 89 -4.00 2.08 -17.54
CA PRO A 89 -4.46 0.96 -18.39
C PRO A 89 -5.87 0.47 -18.03
N ALA A 90 -6.25 0.51 -16.76
CA ALA A 90 -7.59 0.14 -16.30
C ALA A 90 -8.65 1.14 -16.78
N ALA A 91 -8.37 2.45 -16.71
CA ALA A 91 -9.24 3.48 -17.25
C ALA A 91 -9.39 3.34 -18.76
N LYS A 92 -8.29 3.13 -19.50
CA LYS A 92 -8.30 2.90 -20.95
C LYS A 92 -9.15 1.70 -21.37
N ARG A 93 -9.10 0.56 -20.61
CA ARG A 93 -9.99 -0.60 -20.86
C ARG A 93 -11.48 -0.23 -20.71
N LYS A 94 -11.83 0.49 -19.65
CA LYS A 94 -13.22 0.96 -19.43
C LYS A 94 -13.68 1.88 -20.57
N VAL A 95 -12.79 2.75 -21.05
CA VAL A 95 -13.08 3.63 -22.18
C VAL A 95 -13.28 2.83 -23.48
N VAL A 96 -12.44 1.84 -23.77
CA VAL A 96 -12.65 0.96 -24.93
C VAL A 96 -14.01 0.25 -24.84
N ALA A 97 -14.35 -0.31 -23.67
CA ALA A 97 -15.65 -0.96 -23.47
C ALA A 97 -16.81 0.04 -23.65
N HIS A 98 -16.68 1.26 -23.18
CA HIS A 98 -17.68 2.32 -23.36
C HIS A 98 -17.87 2.68 -24.83
N LEU A 99 -16.77 2.89 -25.58
CA LEU A 99 -16.83 3.18 -27.01
C LEU A 99 -17.47 2.05 -27.82
N MET A 100 -17.24 0.80 -27.43
CA MET A 100 -17.87 -0.35 -28.08
C MET A 100 -19.37 -0.41 -27.79
N SER A 101 -19.81 -0.12 -26.58
CA SER A 101 -21.22 -0.25 -26.17
C SER A 101 -22.09 0.95 -26.56
N HIS A 102 -21.55 2.18 -26.56
CA HIS A 102 -22.35 3.39 -26.81
C HIS A 102 -22.20 3.95 -28.22
N HIS A 103 -21.07 3.73 -28.86
CA HIS A 103 -20.79 4.20 -30.21
C HIS A 103 -20.71 3.08 -31.25
N GLU A 104 -21.04 1.84 -30.84
CA GLU A 104 -21.01 0.64 -31.71
C GLU A 104 -19.68 0.46 -32.47
N MET A 105 -18.60 1.01 -31.90
CA MET A 105 -17.27 0.93 -32.50
C MET A 105 -16.69 -0.46 -32.37
N SER A 106 -16.02 -0.95 -33.42
CA SER A 106 -15.22 -2.17 -33.27
C SER A 106 -14.06 -1.95 -32.29
N GLU A 107 -13.67 -3.00 -31.55
CA GLU A 107 -12.52 -2.98 -30.61
C GLU A 107 -11.26 -2.39 -31.27
N ARG A 108 -11.00 -2.75 -32.54
CA ARG A 108 -9.83 -2.27 -33.31
C ARG A 108 -9.88 -0.75 -33.49
N ARG A 109 -11.05 -0.21 -33.81
CA ARG A 109 -11.26 1.21 -34.03
C ARG A 109 -11.19 1.99 -32.72
N ALA A 110 -11.87 1.51 -31.66
CA ALA A 110 -11.82 2.10 -30.33
C ALA A 110 -10.40 2.16 -29.78
N CYS A 111 -9.63 1.09 -29.92
CA CYS A 111 -8.23 1.07 -29.49
C CYS A 111 -7.35 2.05 -30.29
N LYS A 112 -7.59 2.18 -31.60
CA LYS A 112 -6.87 3.15 -32.46
C LYS A 112 -7.17 4.58 -32.06
N ALA A 113 -8.44 4.92 -31.80
CA ALA A 113 -8.88 6.26 -31.43
C ALA A 113 -8.22 6.77 -30.12
N ILE A 114 -8.02 5.89 -29.13
CA ILE A 114 -7.41 6.26 -27.86
C ILE A 114 -5.92 5.93 -27.74
N GLY A 115 -5.29 5.44 -28.82
CA GLY A 115 -3.86 5.06 -28.80
C GLY A 115 -3.55 3.93 -27.83
N PHE A 116 -4.38 2.87 -27.75
CA PHE A 116 -4.23 1.77 -26.80
C PHE A 116 -4.07 0.42 -27.49
N CYS A 117 -3.14 -0.40 -27.01
CA CYS A 117 -2.86 -1.70 -27.62
C CYS A 117 -3.97 -2.71 -27.31
N ARG A 118 -4.49 -3.41 -28.34
CA ARG A 118 -5.51 -4.46 -28.19
C ARG A 118 -5.09 -5.61 -27.29
N MET A 119 -3.82 -6.00 -27.33
CA MET A 119 -3.28 -7.04 -26.44
C MET A 119 -3.44 -6.65 -24.97
N THR A 120 -3.29 -5.35 -24.66
CA THR A 120 -3.47 -4.84 -23.29
C THR A 120 -4.94 -4.79 -22.87
N VAL A 121 -5.87 -4.59 -23.83
CA VAL A 121 -7.32 -4.66 -23.54
C VAL A 121 -7.72 -6.08 -23.17
N ARG A 122 -7.27 -7.05 -23.94
CA ARG A 122 -7.57 -8.49 -23.77
C ARG A 122 -6.74 -9.18 -22.68
N TYR A 123 -5.77 -8.45 -22.11
CA TYR A 123 -4.92 -9.03 -21.07
C TYR A 123 -5.74 -9.29 -19.81
N GLU A 124 -5.88 -10.55 -19.47
CA GLU A 124 -6.39 -11.03 -18.19
C GLU A 124 -5.22 -11.38 -17.28
N THR A 125 -5.33 -10.97 -16.02
CA THR A 125 -4.27 -11.30 -15.07
C THR A 125 -4.31 -12.79 -14.77
N ARG A 126 -3.17 -13.49 -14.97
CA ARG A 126 -2.99 -14.90 -14.60
C ARG A 126 -2.41 -15.06 -13.19
N ARG A 127 -2.42 -13.96 -12.40
CA ARG A 127 -1.91 -14.03 -11.03
C ARG A 127 -2.94 -14.73 -10.15
N ASP A 128 -2.43 -15.60 -9.28
CA ASP A 128 -3.22 -16.17 -8.20
C ASP A 128 -3.84 -15.05 -7.37
N ASP A 129 -5.05 -15.28 -6.89
CA ASP A 129 -5.83 -14.27 -6.15
C ASP A 129 -5.25 -13.99 -4.75
N ASP A 130 -4.15 -14.63 -4.37
CA ASP A 130 -3.53 -14.44 -3.04
C ASP A 130 -4.54 -14.69 -1.87
N HIS A 131 -5.59 -15.52 -2.09
CA HIS A 131 -6.71 -15.64 -1.16
C HIS A 131 -6.26 -15.98 0.26
N GLU A 132 -5.44 -17.00 0.44
CA GLU A 132 -4.92 -17.40 1.76
C GLU A 132 -4.14 -16.27 2.44
N LEU A 133 -3.27 -15.60 1.68
CA LEU A 133 -2.48 -14.47 2.18
C LEU A 133 -3.38 -13.29 2.56
N ARG A 134 -4.45 -13.01 1.77
CA ARG A 134 -5.42 -11.96 2.08
C ARG A 134 -6.17 -12.25 3.38
N GLU A 135 -6.67 -13.45 3.53
CA GLU A 135 -7.41 -13.85 4.74
C GLU A 135 -6.51 -13.79 5.98
N ARG A 136 -5.28 -14.31 5.91
CA ARG A 136 -4.34 -14.22 7.03
C ARG A 136 -3.97 -12.77 7.36
N MET A 137 -3.73 -11.94 6.33
CA MET A 137 -3.47 -10.51 6.49
C MET A 137 -4.65 -9.78 7.16
N LYS A 138 -5.89 -10.08 6.77
CA LYS A 138 -7.10 -9.52 7.40
C LYS A 138 -7.20 -9.94 8.86
N ALA A 139 -6.99 -11.22 9.16
CA ALA A 139 -7.02 -11.74 10.52
C ALA A 139 -6.02 -11.00 11.43
N LEU A 140 -4.77 -10.86 10.98
CA LEU A 140 -3.75 -10.09 11.70
C LEU A 140 -4.09 -8.61 11.84
N ALA A 141 -4.70 -8.00 10.82
CA ALA A 141 -5.12 -6.60 10.90
C ALA A 141 -6.31 -6.41 11.85
N HIS A 142 -7.19 -7.38 11.98
CA HIS A 142 -8.30 -7.40 12.95
C HIS A 142 -7.80 -7.57 14.38
N GLU A 143 -6.89 -8.51 14.60
CA GLU A 143 -6.26 -8.75 15.90
C GLU A 143 -5.44 -7.52 16.35
N ARG A 144 -4.73 -6.90 15.41
CA ARG A 144 -3.78 -5.80 15.63
C ARG A 144 -4.23 -4.52 14.90
N ARG A 145 -5.36 -3.95 15.25
CA ARG A 145 -6.03 -2.83 14.55
C ARG A 145 -5.14 -1.62 14.26
N ARG A 146 -4.10 -1.41 15.09
CA ARG A 146 -3.18 -0.27 14.96
C ARG A 146 -1.87 -0.63 14.25
N PHE A 147 -1.73 -1.86 13.74
CA PHE A 147 -0.55 -2.27 12.99
C PHE A 147 -0.69 -1.89 11.52
N GLY A 148 0.30 -1.14 11.03
CA GLY A 148 0.41 -0.87 9.60
C GLY A 148 1.04 -2.04 8.84
N TYR A 149 0.94 -2.01 7.52
CA TYR A 149 1.39 -3.10 6.62
C TYR A 149 2.82 -3.60 6.90
N ARG A 150 3.75 -2.75 7.37
CA ARG A 150 5.14 -3.17 7.64
C ARG A 150 5.22 -4.13 8.82
N ARG A 151 4.47 -3.89 9.90
CA ARG A 151 4.41 -4.82 11.03
C ARG A 151 3.69 -6.10 10.66
N ILE A 152 2.58 -6.01 9.95
CA ILE A 152 1.86 -7.18 9.42
C ILE A 152 2.78 -8.01 8.52
N HIS A 153 3.61 -7.38 7.70
CA HIS A 153 4.59 -8.08 6.87
C HIS A 153 5.61 -8.88 7.71
N VAL A 154 6.08 -8.31 8.82
CA VAL A 154 7.01 -9.00 9.73
C VAL A 154 6.32 -10.20 10.39
N LEU A 155 5.08 -10.04 10.86
CA LEU A 155 4.31 -11.14 11.46
C LEU A 155 4.08 -12.27 10.46
N LEU A 156 3.60 -11.95 9.24
CA LEU A 156 3.42 -12.95 8.17
C LEU A 156 4.71 -13.68 7.83
N ARG A 157 5.85 -13.00 7.82
CA ARG A 157 7.15 -13.65 7.60
C ARG A 157 7.54 -14.60 8.74
N ARG A 158 7.21 -14.26 9.99
CA ARG A 158 7.42 -15.15 11.16
C ARG A 158 6.52 -16.39 11.09
N GLU A 159 5.33 -16.26 10.47
CA GLU A 159 4.42 -17.38 10.20
C GLU A 159 4.83 -18.20 8.96
N GLY A 160 5.94 -17.86 8.30
CA GLY A 160 6.45 -18.58 7.12
C GLY A 160 5.95 -18.05 5.77
N HIS A 161 5.10 -17.02 5.73
CA HIS A 161 4.65 -16.41 4.48
C HIS A 161 5.73 -15.50 3.88
N LEU A 162 6.54 -16.02 2.97
CA LEU A 162 7.59 -15.27 2.29
C LEU A 162 6.99 -14.41 1.16
N VAL A 163 6.56 -13.22 1.48
CA VAL A 163 5.94 -12.28 0.53
C VAL A 163 6.76 -11.01 0.38
N ASN A 164 6.83 -10.48 -0.85
CA ASN A 164 7.46 -9.19 -1.09
C ASN A 164 6.63 -8.06 -0.47
N HIS A 165 7.28 -7.14 0.26
CA HIS A 165 6.61 -6.01 0.93
C HIS A 165 5.80 -5.13 -0.03
N LYS A 166 6.21 -4.99 -1.31
CA LYS A 166 5.44 -4.25 -2.33
C LYS A 166 4.15 -4.98 -2.71
N ARG A 167 4.21 -6.34 -2.81
CA ARG A 167 3.01 -7.17 -3.05
C ARG A 167 2.04 -7.04 -1.89
N LEU A 168 2.52 -7.21 -0.65
CA LEU A 168 1.70 -7.06 0.55
C LEU A 168 1.09 -5.66 0.67
N PHE A 169 1.86 -4.59 0.40
CA PHE A 169 1.34 -3.22 0.46
C PHE A 169 0.20 -2.99 -0.53
N ARG A 170 0.29 -3.56 -1.74
CA ARG A 170 -0.79 -3.50 -2.73
C ARG A 170 -2.05 -4.18 -2.18
N LEU A 171 -1.94 -5.43 -1.70
CA LEU A 171 -3.05 -6.19 -1.13
C LEU A 171 -3.68 -5.45 0.08
N TYR A 172 -2.84 -4.93 0.97
CA TYR A 172 -3.26 -4.14 2.13
C TYR A 172 -4.10 -2.90 1.75
N ARG A 173 -3.77 -2.24 0.63
CA ARG A 173 -4.56 -1.12 0.11
C ARG A 173 -5.84 -1.58 -0.58
N GLU A 174 -5.80 -2.66 -1.34
CA GLU A 174 -6.97 -3.26 -2.00
C GLU A 174 -8.03 -3.63 -0.95
N GLU A 175 -7.62 -4.24 0.17
CA GLU A 175 -8.49 -4.62 1.29
C GLU A 175 -8.87 -3.46 2.23
N LYS A 176 -8.44 -2.22 1.91
CA LYS A 176 -8.74 -1.00 2.70
C LYS A 176 -8.33 -1.06 4.17
N LEU A 177 -7.32 -1.83 4.51
CA LEU A 177 -6.82 -2.03 5.87
C LEU A 177 -5.96 -0.87 6.39
N THR A 178 -5.93 0.27 5.69
CA THR A 178 -5.06 1.40 6.00
C THR A 178 -5.38 1.99 7.36
N VAL A 179 -4.44 1.94 8.31
CA VAL A 179 -4.58 2.54 9.63
C VAL A 179 -4.59 4.06 9.50
N ARG A 180 -5.65 4.71 9.98
CA ARG A 180 -5.77 6.17 9.98
C ARG A 180 -4.68 6.76 10.88
N LYS A 181 -3.78 7.57 10.33
CA LYS A 181 -2.83 8.33 11.10
C LYS A 181 -3.57 9.42 11.86
N ARG A 182 -3.35 9.54 13.18
CA ARG A 182 -3.80 10.71 13.91
C ARG A 182 -3.00 11.91 13.40
N GLY A 183 -3.67 12.81 12.68
CA GLY A 183 -3.06 14.03 12.17
C GLY A 183 -2.76 14.97 13.33
N GLY A 184 -1.48 15.19 13.64
CA GLY A 184 -1.05 16.29 14.48
C GLY A 184 -0.76 17.53 13.64
N ARG A 185 -0.90 18.73 14.23
CA ARG A 185 -0.47 19.99 13.60
C ARG A 185 1.01 19.90 13.25
N LYS A 186 1.38 20.19 12.01
CA LYS A 186 2.78 20.32 11.62
C LYS A 186 3.40 21.44 12.47
N ARG A 187 4.44 21.10 13.23
CA ARG A 187 5.22 22.07 14.02
C ARG A 187 6.55 22.30 13.30
N ALA A 188 7.03 23.53 13.33
CA ALA A 188 8.38 23.84 12.88
C ALA A 188 9.38 22.98 13.69
N ILE A 189 10.26 22.27 12.99
CA ILE A 189 11.30 21.45 13.60
C ILE A 189 12.53 22.35 13.65
N GLY A 190 12.83 22.90 14.85
CA GLY A 190 14.13 23.54 15.11
C GLY A 190 15.26 22.50 15.10
N THR A 191 16.50 22.96 15.12
CA THR A 191 17.70 22.14 15.32
C THR A 191 17.57 21.37 16.64
N ARG A 192 17.31 20.06 16.56
CA ARG A 192 17.23 19.17 17.71
C ARG A 192 18.50 18.33 17.73
N ALA A 193 19.28 18.44 18.79
CA ALA A 193 20.32 17.46 19.07
C ALA A 193 19.64 16.09 19.31
N PRO A 194 20.10 15.01 18.67
CA PRO A 194 19.59 13.67 18.96
C PRO A 194 19.82 13.35 20.44
N MET A 195 18.82 12.80 21.12
CA MET A 195 19.00 12.30 22.47
C MET A 195 19.96 11.11 22.46
N LEU A 196 20.94 11.11 23.36
CA LEU A 196 21.84 9.98 23.52
C LEU A 196 21.04 8.75 23.89
N VAL A 197 21.10 7.71 23.05
CA VAL A 197 20.48 6.42 23.30
C VAL A 197 21.45 5.60 24.15
N PRO A 198 21.02 5.07 25.34
CA PRO A 198 21.85 4.15 26.09
C PRO A 198 22.23 2.94 25.23
N MET A 199 23.46 2.48 25.34
CA MET A 199 24.00 1.36 24.53
C MET A 199 23.96 0.04 25.28
N VAL A 200 23.69 0.06 26.59
CA VAL A 200 23.69 -1.10 27.47
C VAL A 200 22.35 -1.24 28.16
N ALA A 201 21.86 -2.47 28.29
CA ALA A 201 20.65 -2.77 29.07
C ALA A 201 20.86 -2.37 30.55
N ASN A 202 19.81 -1.86 31.19
CA ASN A 202 19.83 -1.31 32.55
C ASN A 202 20.75 -0.09 32.75
N ASP A 203 21.22 0.56 31.70
CA ASP A 203 21.94 1.83 31.85
C ASP A 203 20.98 2.93 32.31
N ARG A 204 19.79 3.01 31.69
CA ARG A 204 18.79 4.02 32.03
C ARG A 204 17.38 3.48 31.93
N TRP A 205 16.60 3.65 33.01
CA TRP A 205 15.17 3.40 33.01
C TRP A 205 14.41 4.72 33.01
N SER A 206 13.35 4.81 32.21
CA SER A 206 12.43 5.95 32.20
C SER A 206 11.11 5.56 32.83
N LEU A 207 10.61 6.44 33.72
CA LEU A 207 9.37 6.26 34.47
C LEU A 207 8.38 7.39 34.14
N ASP A 208 7.09 7.03 34.13
CA ASP A 208 6.00 8.00 34.00
C ASP A 208 4.68 7.40 34.53
N PHE A 209 3.69 8.26 34.73
CA PHE A 209 2.32 7.85 35.06
C PHE A 209 1.37 8.12 33.90
N VAL A 210 0.56 7.12 33.59
CA VAL A 210 -0.56 7.23 32.66
C VAL A 210 -1.86 7.14 33.44
N SER A 211 -2.78 8.06 33.20
CA SER A 211 -4.11 8.04 33.82
C SER A 211 -5.16 7.52 32.84
N ASP A 212 -6.10 6.74 33.35
CA ASP A 212 -7.27 6.26 32.67
C ASP A 212 -8.46 6.19 33.66
N GLN A 213 -9.59 5.63 33.24
CA GLN A 213 -10.75 5.48 34.10
C GLN A 213 -11.44 4.13 33.90
N PHE A 214 -12.12 3.67 34.93
CA PHE A 214 -13.00 2.53 34.84
C PHE A 214 -14.36 2.91 34.21
N THR A 215 -15.15 1.90 33.87
CA THR A 215 -16.50 2.08 33.33
C THR A 215 -17.45 2.80 34.30
N ASP A 216 -17.17 2.75 35.61
CA ASP A 216 -17.89 3.46 36.68
C ASP A 216 -17.40 4.90 36.90
N GLY A 217 -16.47 5.39 36.11
CA GLY A 217 -15.93 6.75 36.16
C GLY A 217 -14.79 6.96 37.19
N ARG A 218 -14.48 5.98 38.05
CA ARG A 218 -13.36 6.09 38.99
C ARG A 218 -12.05 6.13 38.20
N ARG A 219 -11.11 6.98 38.69
CA ARG A 219 -9.80 7.14 38.05
C ARG A 219 -8.87 5.95 38.36
N LEU A 220 -8.11 5.60 37.35
CA LEU A 220 -7.05 4.59 37.37
C LEU A 220 -5.73 5.26 37.02
N ARG A 221 -4.68 4.94 37.77
CA ARG A 221 -3.30 5.34 37.44
C ARG A 221 -2.47 4.11 37.12
N ILE A 222 -1.58 4.26 36.15
CA ILE A 222 -0.69 3.19 35.69
C ILE A 222 0.74 3.72 35.76
N LEU A 223 1.56 3.11 36.61
CA LEU A 223 3.01 3.34 36.59
C LEU A 223 3.58 2.58 35.40
N THR A 224 4.32 3.28 34.55
CA THR A 224 5.03 2.72 33.41
C THR A 224 6.53 2.83 33.64
N VAL A 225 7.25 1.72 33.44
CA VAL A 225 8.71 1.64 33.56
C VAL A 225 9.27 0.98 32.31
N VAL A 226 10.20 1.65 31.63
CA VAL A 226 10.79 1.19 30.37
C VAL A 226 12.31 1.29 30.44
N ASP A 227 13.01 0.26 29.94
CA ASP A 227 14.45 0.33 29.67
C ASP A 227 14.68 1.11 28.36
N ASP A 228 15.42 2.19 28.43
CA ASP A 228 15.66 3.06 27.29
C ASP A 228 16.57 2.47 26.21
N CYS A 229 17.37 1.47 26.55
CA CYS A 229 18.20 0.75 25.59
C CYS A 229 17.39 -0.33 24.86
N THR A 230 16.86 -1.28 25.61
CA THR A 230 16.17 -2.45 25.05
C THR A 230 14.74 -2.16 24.60
N ARG A 231 14.15 -1.05 25.03
CA ARG A 231 12.74 -0.68 24.86
C ARG A 231 11.77 -1.66 25.54
N GLU A 232 12.25 -2.54 26.40
CA GLU A 232 11.38 -3.43 27.17
C GLU A 232 10.54 -2.64 28.16
N CYS A 233 9.27 -3.01 28.22
CA CYS A 233 8.37 -2.56 29.28
C CYS A 233 8.64 -3.41 30.53
N LEU A 234 9.32 -2.84 31.52
CA LEU A 234 9.71 -3.53 32.73
C LEU A 234 8.54 -3.69 33.70
N ALA A 235 7.67 -2.68 33.78
CA ALA A 235 6.48 -2.73 34.59
C ALA A 235 5.31 -1.91 33.99
N LEU A 236 4.10 -2.42 34.20
CA LEU A 236 2.83 -1.74 34.05
C LEU A 236 1.99 -2.00 35.30
N VAL A 237 2.02 -1.08 36.27
CA VAL A 237 1.35 -1.27 37.56
C VAL A 237 0.12 -0.38 37.65
N ALA A 238 -1.04 -1.01 37.62
CA ALA A 238 -2.34 -0.31 37.74
C ALA A 238 -2.81 -0.26 39.18
N ASP A 239 -3.15 0.93 39.64
CA ASP A 239 -3.82 1.11 40.92
C ASP A 239 -4.69 2.37 40.92
N THR A 240 -5.57 2.51 41.90
CA THR A 240 -6.34 3.74 42.15
C THR A 240 -5.49 4.82 42.81
N SER A 241 -4.45 4.42 43.56
CA SER A 241 -3.48 5.31 44.20
C SER A 241 -2.09 4.69 44.15
N LEU A 242 -1.10 5.42 43.69
CA LEU A 242 0.30 5.01 43.60
C LEU A 242 1.16 6.00 44.37
N SER A 243 1.44 5.70 45.62
CA SER A 243 2.34 6.50 46.47
C SER A 243 3.82 6.23 46.16
N GLY A 244 4.74 7.12 46.57
CA GLY A 244 6.17 6.90 46.39
C GLY A 244 6.68 5.58 47.03
N LEU A 245 6.14 5.19 48.20
CA LEU A 245 6.43 3.89 48.80
C LEU A 245 6.02 2.71 47.95
N ARG A 246 4.88 2.83 47.22
CA ARG A 246 4.43 1.80 46.30
C ARG A 246 5.36 1.72 45.09
N VAL A 247 5.76 2.85 44.55
CA VAL A 247 6.72 2.95 43.44
C VAL A 247 8.05 2.31 43.83
N ALA A 248 8.59 2.65 45.02
CA ALA A 248 9.84 2.08 45.53
C ALA A 248 9.79 0.52 45.60
N ARG A 249 8.71 -0.05 46.14
CA ARG A 249 8.52 -1.51 46.19
C ARG A 249 8.45 -2.16 44.79
N GLU A 250 7.81 -1.51 43.85
CA GLU A 250 7.77 -2.06 42.46
C GLU A 250 9.14 -1.98 41.81
N LEU A 251 9.93 -0.93 42.06
CA LEU A 251 11.30 -0.80 41.58
C LEU A 251 12.20 -1.88 42.22
N ASP A 252 12.07 -2.15 43.54
CA ASP A 252 12.81 -3.26 44.20
C ASP A 252 12.50 -4.58 43.50
N ARG A 253 11.22 -4.88 43.22
CA ARG A 253 10.83 -6.09 42.50
C ARG A 253 11.45 -6.19 41.11
N ILE A 254 11.46 -5.08 40.34
CA ILE A 254 12.08 -5.06 39.02
C ILE A 254 13.60 -5.29 39.12
N ILE A 255 14.26 -4.73 40.15
CA ILE A 255 15.71 -4.93 40.40
C ILE A 255 16.03 -6.38 40.71
N GLU A 256 15.19 -7.06 41.50
CA GLU A 256 15.35 -8.49 41.81
C GLU A 256 15.27 -9.35 40.52
N GLU A 257 14.36 -9.01 39.61
CA GLU A 257 14.16 -9.75 38.36
C GLU A 257 15.23 -9.42 37.29
N ARG A 258 15.60 -8.15 37.16
CA ARG A 258 16.40 -7.65 36.03
C ARG A 258 17.81 -7.17 36.38
N GLY A 259 18.07 -6.95 37.65
CA GLY A 259 19.27 -6.25 38.13
C GLY A 259 19.07 -4.73 38.18
N LYS A 260 19.98 -4.07 38.87
CA LYS A 260 19.93 -2.67 39.21
C LYS A 260 20.24 -1.79 37.98
N PRO A 261 19.44 -0.71 37.72
CA PRO A 261 19.80 0.30 36.70
C PRO A 261 20.92 1.20 37.22
N ARG A 262 21.68 1.80 36.32
CA ARG A 262 22.63 2.85 36.68
C ARG A 262 21.87 4.15 37.00
N MET A 263 20.88 4.49 36.20
CA MET A 263 20.12 5.75 36.29
C MET A 263 18.63 5.50 36.09
N ILE A 264 17.83 6.29 36.78
CA ILE A 264 16.38 6.43 36.55
C ILE A 264 16.05 7.87 36.14
N VAL A 265 15.19 8.02 35.14
CA VAL A 265 14.69 9.33 34.68
C VAL A 265 13.19 9.38 34.88
N SER A 266 12.70 10.44 35.54
CA SER A 266 11.27 10.70 35.73
C SER A 266 10.94 12.16 35.53
N ASP A 267 9.64 12.49 35.42
CA ASP A 267 9.15 13.83 35.60
C ASP A 267 9.21 14.28 37.09
N ASN A 268 8.81 15.53 37.37
CA ASN A 268 8.77 16.10 38.70
C ASN A 268 7.44 15.81 39.42
N GLY A 269 6.79 14.69 39.15
CA GLY A 269 5.56 14.28 39.82
C GLY A 269 5.77 14.17 41.35
N SER A 270 4.77 14.56 42.15
CA SER A 270 4.84 14.55 43.62
C SER A 270 5.18 13.16 44.17
N GLU A 271 4.79 12.11 43.51
CA GLU A 271 5.09 10.74 43.90
C GLU A 271 6.57 10.39 43.72
N PHE A 272 7.20 10.90 42.65
CA PHE A 272 8.62 10.68 42.37
C PHE A 272 9.55 11.58 43.21
N THR A 273 9.07 12.76 43.61
CA THR A 273 9.82 13.70 44.46
C THR A 273 9.61 13.45 45.95
N SER A 274 8.90 12.39 46.32
CA SER A 274 8.60 12.04 47.71
C SER A 274 9.83 11.58 48.49
N ASN A 275 9.85 11.81 49.83
CA ASN A 275 10.91 11.33 50.69
C ASN A 275 11.18 9.81 50.58
N ALA A 276 10.14 9.03 50.30
CA ALA A 276 10.27 7.60 50.11
C ALA A 276 11.18 7.25 48.90
N ILE A 277 11.05 7.97 47.82
CA ILE A 277 11.88 7.79 46.61
C ILE A 277 13.30 8.32 46.86
N LEU A 278 13.45 9.45 47.51
CA LEU A 278 14.78 9.98 47.85
C LEU A 278 15.57 8.99 48.75
N GLN A 279 14.94 8.46 49.79
CA GLN A 279 15.54 7.44 50.67
C GLN A 279 15.82 6.13 49.90
N TRP A 280 14.94 5.74 49.01
CA TRP A 280 15.12 4.56 48.14
C TRP A 280 16.33 4.74 47.21
N ALA A 281 16.45 5.86 46.53
CA ALA A 281 17.56 6.14 45.63
C ALA A 281 18.91 6.18 46.38
N ASP A 282 18.92 6.80 47.59
CA ASP A 282 20.10 6.84 48.41
C ASP A 282 20.50 5.47 48.95
N ARG A 283 19.54 4.65 49.39
CA ARG A 283 19.76 3.27 49.85
C ARG A 283 20.31 2.38 48.72
N THR A 284 19.72 2.48 47.53
CA THR A 284 20.06 1.63 46.38
C THR A 284 21.27 2.12 45.60
N LYS A 285 21.68 3.36 45.81
CA LYS A 285 22.74 4.05 45.02
C LYS A 285 22.43 4.03 43.55
N VAL A 286 21.18 4.35 43.17
CA VAL A 286 20.72 4.56 41.79
C VAL A 286 20.66 6.07 41.55
N ASP A 287 21.26 6.53 40.44
CA ASP A 287 21.21 7.92 40.06
C ASP A 287 19.79 8.29 39.63
N TRP A 288 19.11 9.15 40.39
CA TRP A 288 17.76 9.63 40.04
C TRP A 288 17.81 10.98 39.39
N HIS A 289 17.42 11.05 38.12
CA HIS A 289 17.42 12.28 37.33
C HIS A 289 15.99 12.78 37.06
N TYR A 290 15.69 13.98 37.53
CA TYR A 290 14.45 14.69 37.23
C TYR A 290 14.61 15.50 35.95
N ILE A 291 13.65 15.40 35.03
CA ILE A 291 13.67 16.22 33.81
C ILE A 291 13.48 17.69 34.14
N ALA A 292 14.19 18.58 33.44
CA ALA A 292 14.01 20.02 33.63
C ALA A 292 12.59 20.44 33.21
N PRO A 293 11.93 21.34 33.99
CA PRO A 293 10.62 21.86 33.64
C PRO A 293 10.57 22.37 32.20
N GLY A 294 9.55 21.99 31.42
CA GLY A 294 9.39 22.42 30.05
C GLY A 294 10.29 21.71 29.01
N LYS A 295 11.08 20.70 29.40
CA LYS A 295 11.93 19.92 28.50
C LYS A 295 11.48 18.46 28.41
N PRO A 296 10.28 18.15 27.83
CA PRO A 296 9.75 16.79 27.71
C PRO A 296 10.66 15.87 26.88
N ILE A 297 11.50 16.44 26.01
CA ILE A 297 12.47 15.67 25.19
C ILE A 297 13.38 14.80 26.06
N GLN A 298 13.67 15.19 27.30
CA GLN A 298 14.50 14.41 28.23
C GLN A 298 13.86 13.06 28.62
N ASN A 299 12.52 12.93 28.51
CA ASN A 299 11.77 11.71 28.79
C ASN A 299 11.06 11.13 27.54
N ALA A 300 11.56 11.43 26.33
CA ALA A 300 10.89 11.10 25.07
C ALA A 300 10.69 9.59 24.86
N PHE A 301 11.49 8.73 25.51
CA PHE A 301 11.34 7.27 25.39
C PHE A 301 10.04 6.80 26.04
N ILE A 302 9.80 7.20 27.27
CA ILE A 302 8.58 6.84 27.99
C ILE A 302 7.36 7.55 27.40
N GLU A 303 7.48 8.80 26.93
CA GLU A 303 6.39 9.51 26.24
C GLU A 303 5.98 8.76 24.95
N SER A 304 6.96 8.30 24.19
CA SER A 304 6.72 7.49 22.98
C SER A 304 6.08 6.14 23.32
N PHE A 305 6.48 5.53 24.43
CA PHE A 305 5.88 4.29 24.93
C PHE A 305 4.43 4.52 25.36
N ASN A 306 4.18 5.53 26.20
CA ASN A 306 2.86 5.87 26.70
C ASN A 306 1.90 6.25 25.56
N GLY A 307 2.41 6.95 24.53
CA GLY A 307 1.64 7.23 23.32
C GLY A 307 1.16 5.96 22.60
N ARG A 308 2.00 4.91 22.57
CA ARG A 308 1.63 3.60 21.99
C ARG A 308 0.68 2.82 22.91
N LEU A 309 0.95 2.81 24.21
CA LEU A 309 0.06 2.21 25.20
C LEU A 309 -1.36 2.78 25.07
N ARG A 310 -1.49 4.11 25.00
CA ARG A 310 -2.79 4.76 24.80
C ARG A 310 -3.41 4.40 23.44
N ASP A 311 -2.64 4.50 22.37
CA ASP A 311 -3.16 4.35 21.01
C ASP A 311 -3.52 2.89 20.66
N GLU A 312 -2.73 1.93 21.15
CA GLU A 312 -2.88 0.51 20.79
C GLU A 312 -3.72 -0.28 21.82
N PHE A 313 -3.90 0.25 23.03
CA PHE A 313 -4.54 -0.50 24.10
C PHE A 313 -5.57 0.29 24.91
N LEU A 314 -5.18 1.38 25.60
CA LEU A 314 -6.10 2.08 26.52
C LEU A 314 -7.32 2.66 25.81
N ASN A 315 -7.15 3.22 24.61
CA ASN A 315 -8.26 3.78 23.83
C ASN A 315 -9.16 2.71 23.19
N GLU A 316 -8.76 1.45 23.22
CA GLU A 316 -9.50 0.32 22.62
C GLU A 316 -10.10 -0.60 23.71
N THR A 317 -9.81 -0.34 25.00
CA THR A 317 -10.20 -1.23 26.11
C THR A 317 -10.97 -0.47 27.18
N LEU A 318 -12.11 -1.00 27.59
CA LEU A 318 -12.89 -0.51 28.72
C LEU A 318 -12.62 -1.38 29.96
N PHE A 319 -12.18 -0.78 31.05
CA PHE A 319 -11.88 -1.52 32.29
C PHE A 319 -13.06 -1.54 33.22
N SER A 320 -13.58 -2.74 33.51
CA SER A 320 -14.68 -2.95 34.45
C SER A 320 -14.24 -2.96 35.92
N SER A 321 -12.98 -3.31 36.19
CA SER A 321 -12.43 -3.40 37.54
C SER A 321 -10.91 -3.27 37.54
N LEU A 322 -10.32 -3.04 38.74
CA LEU A 322 -8.87 -3.00 38.89
C LEU A 322 -8.22 -4.35 38.58
N ALA A 323 -8.86 -5.47 38.92
CA ALA A 323 -8.38 -6.80 38.60
C ALA A 323 -8.34 -7.03 37.08
N HIS A 324 -9.41 -6.61 36.37
CA HIS A 324 -9.45 -6.65 34.91
C HIS A 324 -8.34 -5.80 34.30
N ALA A 325 -8.16 -4.55 34.76
CA ALA A 325 -7.10 -3.67 34.27
C ALA A 325 -5.70 -4.27 34.45
N ARG A 326 -5.41 -4.86 35.63
CA ARG A 326 -4.12 -5.50 35.94
C ARG A 326 -3.86 -6.71 35.02
N SER A 327 -4.83 -7.59 34.84
CA SER A 327 -4.72 -8.75 33.95
C SER A 327 -4.49 -8.32 32.50
N ALA A 328 -5.31 -7.40 31.99
CA ALA A 328 -5.23 -6.92 30.62
C ALA A 328 -3.91 -6.17 30.34
N LEU A 329 -3.41 -5.35 31.27
CA LEU A 329 -2.10 -4.70 31.19
C LEU A 329 -0.95 -5.68 31.22
N SER A 330 -1.04 -6.75 32.03
CA SER A 330 -0.03 -7.82 32.07
C SER A 330 0.07 -8.53 30.73
N ASN A 331 -1.06 -8.89 30.13
CA ASN A 331 -1.12 -9.54 28.82
C ASN A 331 -0.56 -8.59 27.72
N TRP A 332 -0.94 -7.32 27.75
CA TRP A 332 -0.41 -6.34 26.81
C TRP A 332 1.10 -6.12 26.96
N ARG A 333 1.63 -6.13 28.18
CA ARG A 333 3.08 -6.04 28.46
C ARG A 333 3.83 -7.23 27.83
N SER A 334 3.34 -8.44 28.04
CA SER A 334 3.94 -9.64 27.42
C SER A 334 3.90 -9.55 25.90
N ASP A 335 2.75 -9.17 25.33
CA ASP A 335 2.64 -8.96 23.90
C ASP A 335 3.60 -7.90 23.37
N TYR A 336 3.71 -6.78 24.07
CA TYR A 336 4.60 -5.68 23.71
C TYR A 336 6.08 -6.12 23.70
N ASN A 337 6.50 -6.87 24.70
CA ASN A 337 7.88 -7.32 24.84
C ASN A 337 8.23 -8.49 23.93
N ASP A 338 7.31 -9.47 23.76
CA ASP A 338 7.64 -10.77 23.17
C ASP A 338 7.13 -10.93 21.73
N GLN A 339 6.08 -10.22 21.34
CA GLN A 339 5.43 -10.40 20.04
C GLN A 339 5.52 -9.19 19.12
N ARG A 340 5.57 -7.99 19.69
CA ARG A 340 5.43 -6.76 18.93
C ARG A 340 6.72 -6.35 18.22
N PRO A 341 6.78 -6.30 16.86
CA PRO A 341 7.98 -5.85 16.12
C PRO A 341 8.21 -4.35 16.26
N HIS A 342 9.46 -3.94 16.54
CA HIS A 342 9.87 -2.55 16.67
C HIS A 342 10.79 -2.11 15.56
N SER A 343 10.39 -1.10 14.79
CA SER A 343 11.20 -0.58 13.68
C SER A 343 12.55 0.00 14.13
N GLY A 344 12.59 0.58 15.34
CA GLY A 344 13.83 1.12 15.93
C GLY A 344 14.81 0.05 16.43
N LEU A 345 14.36 -1.20 16.51
CA LEU A 345 15.17 -2.36 16.92
C LEU A 345 15.38 -3.35 15.74
N GLY A 346 15.36 -2.84 14.52
CA GLY A 346 15.54 -3.69 13.33
C GLY A 346 14.41 -4.71 13.11
N TRP A 347 13.20 -4.40 13.57
CA TRP A 347 12.01 -5.27 13.55
C TRP A 347 12.04 -6.44 14.53
N LEU A 348 13.02 -6.47 15.41
CA LEU A 348 13.02 -7.37 16.57
C LEU A 348 11.97 -6.93 17.59
N THR A 349 11.54 -7.86 18.45
CA THR A 349 10.82 -7.50 19.67
C THR A 349 11.80 -6.95 20.72
N PRO A 350 11.33 -6.20 21.73
CA PRO A 350 12.18 -5.76 22.83
C PRO A 350 12.95 -6.91 23.51
N ALA A 351 12.29 -8.03 23.76
CA ALA A 351 12.91 -9.21 24.37
C ALA A 351 13.97 -9.85 23.46
N GLU A 352 13.68 -10.04 22.17
CA GLU A 352 14.68 -10.53 21.19
C GLU A 352 15.90 -9.60 21.15
N PHE A 353 15.68 -8.29 21.13
CA PHE A 353 16.78 -7.32 21.12
C PHE A 353 17.60 -7.35 22.40
N ALA A 354 16.96 -7.47 23.58
CA ALA A 354 17.65 -7.61 24.86
C ALA A 354 18.55 -8.85 24.90
N GLN A 355 18.10 -9.97 24.33
CA GLN A 355 18.89 -11.19 24.20
C GLN A 355 20.14 -10.98 23.34
N THR A 356 20.07 -10.20 22.27
CA THR A 356 21.25 -9.91 21.44
C THR A 356 22.33 -9.13 22.18
N LEU A 357 21.93 -8.29 23.17
CA LEU A 357 22.87 -7.50 23.97
C LEU A 357 23.53 -8.31 25.11
N ASN A 358 22.85 -9.34 25.65
CA ASN A 358 23.34 -10.16 26.76
C ASN A 358 23.10 -11.66 26.53
N PRO A 359 23.78 -12.31 25.61
CA PRO A 359 23.56 -13.73 25.31
C PRO A 359 23.83 -14.70 26.47
N ARG A 360 24.59 -14.28 27.51
CA ARG A 360 24.92 -15.11 28.69
C ARG A 360 23.81 -15.13 29.75
N ARG A 361 22.90 -14.18 29.78
CA ARG A 361 21.89 -14.05 30.84
C ARG A 361 20.79 -15.11 30.78
N ASP A 362 20.38 -15.50 29.56
CA ASP A 362 19.35 -16.53 29.36
C ASP A 362 19.81 -17.95 29.70
N ALA A 363 21.10 -18.24 29.57
CA ALA A 363 21.66 -19.50 29.97
C ALA A 363 21.52 -19.73 31.52
N VAL A 364 21.67 -18.63 32.29
CA VAL A 364 21.55 -18.67 33.76
C VAL A 364 20.08 -18.77 34.21
N LEU A 365 19.15 -18.06 33.52
CA LEU A 365 17.73 -18.12 33.87
C LEU A 365 17.08 -19.45 33.46
N ARG A 366 17.49 -20.06 32.35
CA ARG A 366 17.05 -21.40 31.93
C ARG A 366 17.57 -22.50 32.84
N SER A 367 18.79 -22.37 33.37
CA SER A 367 19.33 -23.30 34.35
C SER A 367 18.61 -23.27 35.71
N ARG A 368 18.01 -22.13 36.08
CA ARG A 368 17.18 -22.00 37.30
C ARG A 368 15.79 -22.63 37.16
N ASN A 369 15.26 -22.71 35.91
CA ASN A 369 13.92 -23.26 35.63
C ASN A 369 13.92 -24.71 35.11
N GLY A 370 15.00 -25.44 35.25
CA GLY A 370 15.07 -26.92 35.19
C GLY A 370 14.64 -27.57 33.87
N SER A 371 15.03 -27.04 32.70
CA SER A 371 14.90 -27.76 31.43
C SER A 371 16.11 -27.47 30.55
N ALA A 372 17.05 -28.38 30.49
CA ALA A 372 18.19 -28.31 29.56
C ALA A 372 17.75 -28.70 28.14
N PRO A 373 17.99 -27.88 27.11
CA PRO A 373 17.83 -28.31 25.73
C PRO A 373 19.03 -29.13 25.27
N GLN A 374 18.77 -30.22 24.53
CA GLN A 374 19.80 -31.01 23.86
C GLN A 374 20.57 -30.16 22.82
N PRO A 375 21.87 -30.37 22.62
CA PRO A 375 22.65 -29.63 21.64
C PRO A 375 22.23 -30.03 20.20
N ALA A 376 21.84 -29.08 19.42
CA ALA A 376 21.60 -29.26 17.98
C ALA A 376 22.94 -29.51 17.26
N ALA A 377 23.01 -30.55 16.46
CA ALA A 377 24.13 -30.89 15.61
C ALA A 377 24.38 -29.77 14.58
N THR A 378 25.59 -29.23 14.54
CA THR A 378 26.06 -28.28 13.55
C THR A 378 26.50 -29.02 12.28
N GLU A 379 25.75 -28.85 11.16
CA GLU A 379 26.28 -29.17 9.83
C GLU A 379 27.15 -28.03 9.31
N PRO A 380 28.24 -28.32 8.57
CA PRO A 380 29.16 -27.29 8.09
C PRO A 380 28.60 -26.57 6.87
N THR A 381 28.43 -25.26 6.98
CA THR A 381 28.01 -24.41 5.88
C THR A 381 29.18 -24.16 4.91
N THR A 382 29.06 -24.64 3.67
CA THR A 382 29.94 -24.33 2.55
C THR A 382 29.81 -22.86 2.17
N ALA A 383 30.95 -22.17 2.19
CA ALA A 383 31.11 -20.79 1.79
C ALA A 383 30.86 -20.62 0.29
N THR A 384 29.82 -19.88 -0.08
CA THR A 384 29.63 -19.38 -1.45
C THR A 384 30.28 -17.99 -1.56
N LYS A 385 31.33 -17.91 -2.36
CA LYS A 385 32.04 -16.68 -2.70
C LYS A 385 31.11 -15.67 -3.39
N ASN A 386 30.99 -14.51 -2.80
CA ASN A 386 30.39 -13.33 -3.43
C ASN A 386 31.28 -12.84 -4.58
N ARG A 387 30.76 -12.89 -5.82
CA ARG A 387 31.34 -12.34 -7.03
C ARG A 387 30.59 -11.05 -7.39
N TRP A 388 30.93 -9.95 -6.74
CA TRP A 388 30.51 -8.60 -7.14
C TRP A 388 31.64 -7.59 -6.86
N SER A 389 32.67 -7.65 -7.66
CA SER A 389 33.63 -6.54 -7.80
C SER A 389 34.31 -6.71 -9.15
N GLU A 390 33.72 -6.16 -10.21
CA GLU A 390 34.39 -5.81 -11.46
C GLU A 390 33.30 -5.38 -12.47
N LEU A 391 32.96 -4.11 -12.46
CA LEU A 391 32.38 -3.36 -13.59
C LEU A 391 32.42 -1.85 -13.25
N LYS A 392 33.62 -1.30 -13.24
CA LYS A 392 33.88 0.12 -13.50
C LYS A 392 35.19 0.21 -14.21
N THR A 393 35.16 0.33 -15.52
CA THR A 393 36.03 1.11 -16.43
C THR A 393 35.72 0.63 -17.85
N GLY A 394 35.17 1.52 -18.67
CA GLY A 394 34.87 1.33 -20.06
C GLY A 394 33.70 2.20 -20.48
#